data_e1e4d0e94b5e14011aa69d8efc27f907
#
_entry.id   e1e4d0e94b5e14011aa69d8efc27f907
#
_cell.length_a   1.000
_cell.length_b   1.000
_cell.length_c   1.000
_cell.angle_alpha   90.00
_cell.angle_beta   90.00
_cell.angle_gamma   90.00
#
_symmetry.space_group_name_H-M   'P 1'
#
loop_
_entity.id
_entity.type
_entity.pdbx_description
1 polymer ?
#
loop_
_entity_poly.entity_id
_entity_poly.type
_entity_poly.pdbx_seq_one_letter_code
_entity_poly.pdbx_strand_id
1 'polypeptide(L)'
;MRKETTVCYSDQNLTFMYGSSVLVANVVEKGAVTRTLYLPAGCTWYNMNDNLRPYAGGQTIEVPVGLGSIPMFLRGSAVFATSEDVKHILRDTLRHLDLLIAAETDTSFVFYDDDGHTQDYEKGVFARTDISVRAGEQTVVSFRKTGSYPGTVDSLTIRLVSKAKGAYWVTVDGQPVPRTIVREVFDASPCAWYYNMSDRTIWVKYPKPAKDDYDVVISTEKFDLVGMVKED
;
A
#
# COMPACT_ATOMS: atom_id res chain seq x y z
N MET A 1 -5.02 -26.61 -7.22
CA MET A 1 -6.32 -26.59 -6.54
C MET A 1 -6.77 -25.12 -6.51
N ARG A 2 -7.64 -24.72 -7.45
CA ARG A 2 -8.16 -23.35 -7.52
C ARG A 2 -9.13 -23.21 -6.36
N LYS A 3 -8.78 -22.42 -5.34
CA LYS A 3 -9.75 -21.96 -4.36
C LYS A 3 -10.64 -20.92 -5.06
N GLU A 4 -11.87 -21.29 -5.23
CA GLU A 4 -12.91 -20.47 -5.79
C GLU A 4 -12.98 -19.14 -5.04
N THR A 5 -12.74 -18.06 -5.77
CA THR A 5 -13.24 -16.75 -5.38
C THR A 5 -14.74 -16.84 -5.63
N THR A 6 -15.48 -17.34 -4.66
CA THR A 6 -16.93 -17.33 -4.72
C THR A 6 -17.37 -15.87 -4.58
N VAL A 7 -17.33 -15.15 -5.68
CA VAL A 7 -18.09 -13.92 -5.81
C VAL A 7 -19.53 -14.33 -5.64
N CYS A 8 -20.20 -13.77 -4.64
CA CYS A 8 -21.61 -14.06 -4.42
C CYS A 8 -22.39 -13.55 -5.64
N TYR A 9 -22.78 -14.47 -6.52
CA TYR A 9 -23.56 -14.18 -7.74
C TYR A 9 -24.91 -13.50 -7.45
N SER A 10 -25.36 -13.47 -6.20
CA SER A 10 -26.57 -12.76 -5.77
C SER A 10 -26.47 -11.24 -5.77
N ASP A 11 -25.24 -10.69 -5.87
CA ASP A 11 -25.01 -9.23 -5.84
C ASP A 11 -24.94 -8.61 -7.24
N GLN A 12 -25.47 -9.30 -8.25
CA GLN A 12 -25.67 -8.81 -9.61
C GLN A 12 -24.47 -8.05 -10.21
N ASN A 13 -23.24 -8.52 -10.00
CA ASN A 13 -22.01 -7.88 -10.49
C ASN A 13 -21.72 -6.47 -9.94
N LEU A 14 -22.31 -6.09 -8.81
CA LEU A 14 -22.10 -4.79 -8.18
C LEU A 14 -20.88 -4.76 -7.24
N THR A 15 -20.28 -5.91 -6.98
CA THR A 15 -19.07 -6.05 -6.18
C THR A 15 -18.02 -6.77 -7.01
N PHE A 16 -16.82 -6.21 -7.12
CA PHE A 16 -15.73 -6.76 -7.91
C PHE A 16 -14.36 -6.48 -7.28
N MET A 17 -13.36 -7.25 -7.70
CA MET A 17 -11.97 -7.00 -7.33
C MET A 17 -11.30 -6.04 -8.32
N TYR A 18 -10.74 -4.95 -7.81
CA TYR A 18 -9.81 -4.10 -8.55
C TYR A 18 -8.39 -4.65 -8.35
N GLY A 19 -7.88 -5.34 -9.37
CA GLY A 19 -6.68 -6.16 -9.25
C GLY A 19 -6.87 -7.28 -8.22
N SER A 20 -5.80 -7.63 -7.52
CA SER A 20 -5.81 -8.63 -6.44
C SER A 20 -5.98 -8.03 -5.04
N SER A 21 -5.98 -6.71 -4.93
CA SER A 21 -5.76 -5.97 -3.70
C SER A 21 -7.01 -5.34 -3.11
N VAL A 22 -7.94 -4.85 -3.93
CA VAL A 22 -9.07 -4.03 -3.45
C VAL A 22 -10.40 -4.62 -3.91
N LEU A 23 -11.32 -4.81 -2.96
CA LEU A 23 -12.71 -5.11 -3.23
C LEU A 23 -13.48 -3.79 -3.34
N VAL A 24 -14.22 -3.63 -4.43
CA VAL A 24 -15.04 -2.44 -4.71
C VAL A 24 -16.51 -2.83 -4.72
N ALA A 25 -17.34 -2.10 -4.01
CA ALA A 25 -18.80 -2.32 -3.98
C ALA A 25 -19.54 -1.09 -4.53
N ASN A 26 -19.99 -1.17 -5.78
CA ASN A 26 -20.70 -0.09 -6.42
C ASN A 26 -22.04 0.21 -5.74
N VAL A 27 -22.39 1.50 -5.67
CA VAL A 27 -23.68 1.99 -5.21
C VAL A 27 -24.47 2.46 -6.43
N VAL A 28 -25.49 1.72 -6.82
CA VAL A 28 -26.27 1.99 -8.04
C VAL A 28 -27.70 2.43 -7.76
N GLU A 29 -28.17 2.28 -6.53
CA GLU A 29 -29.52 2.68 -6.15
C GLU A 29 -29.57 4.18 -5.84
N LYS A 30 -30.51 4.87 -6.48
CA LYS A 30 -30.71 6.30 -6.24
C LYS A 30 -31.19 6.54 -4.81
N GLY A 31 -30.43 7.38 -4.08
CA GLY A 31 -30.76 7.74 -2.70
C GLY A 31 -30.36 6.70 -1.66
N ALA A 32 -29.57 5.68 -2.03
CA ALA A 32 -29.03 4.75 -1.06
C ALA A 32 -28.18 5.47 -0.01
N VAL A 33 -28.39 5.15 1.26
CA VAL A 33 -27.63 5.65 2.41
C VAL A 33 -26.78 4.57 3.06
N THR A 34 -27.01 3.31 2.68
CA THR A 34 -26.20 2.15 3.08
C THR A 34 -25.96 1.22 1.89
N ARG A 35 -24.92 0.42 1.97
CA ARG A 35 -24.57 -0.64 1.03
C ARG A 35 -24.26 -1.92 1.78
N THR A 36 -25.03 -2.96 1.51
CA THR A 36 -24.77 -4.31 2.01
C THR A 36 -23.88 -5.05 1.02
N LEU A 37 -22.81 -5.69 1.50
CA LEU A 37 -21.88 -6.46 0.67
C LEU A 37 -21.31 -7.65 1.44
N TYR A 38 -20.88 -8.68 0.72
CA TYR A 38 -20.19 -9.82 1.27
C TYR A 38 -18.67 -9.62 1.18
N LEU A 39 -17.97 -9.81 2.28
CA LEU A 39 -16.51 -9.83 2.34
C LEU A 39 -16.02 -11.28 2.21
N PRO A 40 -15.28 -11.64 1.15
CA PRO A 40 -14.76 -13.00 0.96
C PRO A 40 -13.95 -13.51 2.15
N ALA A 41 -14.12 -14.79 2.48
CA ALA A 41 -13.42 -15.44 3.56
C ALA A 41 -11.91 -15.56 3.30
N GLY A 42 -11.13 -15.81 4.36
CA GLY A 42 -9.71 -16.17 4.29
C GLY A 42 -8.73 -15.03 4.54
N CYS A 43 -9.21 -13.80 4.75
CA CYS A 43 -8.36 -12.66 5.15
C CYS A 43 -9.18 -11.62 5.90
N THR A 44 -8.49 -10.65 6.49
CA THR A 44 -9.09 -9.39 6.95
C THR A 44 -9.29 -8.44 5.76
N TRP A 45 -10.28 -7.59 5.84
CA TRP A 45 -10.56 -6.52 4.90
C TRP A 45 -10.56 -5.18 5.61
N TYR A 46 -9.81 -4.20 5.10
CA TYR A 46 -9.68 -2.87 5.68
C TYR A 46 -10.52 -1.87 4.88
N ASN A 47 -11.52 -1.27 5.52
CA ASN A 47 -12.38 -0.28 4.88
C ASN A 47 -11.62 1.02 4.60
N MET A 48 -11.34 1.29 3.33
CA MET A 48 -10.58 2.46 2.89
C MET A 48 -11.35 3.77 3.08
N ASN A 49 -12.67 3.70 3.23
CA ASN A 49 -13.55 4.85 3.47
C ASN A 49 -13.79 5.15 4.96
N ASP A 50 -13.31 4.27 5.87
CA ASP A 50 -13.49 4.38 7.32
C ASP A 50 -12.19 4.10 8.06
N ASN A 51 -11.20 4.96 7.89
CA ASN A 51 -9.90 4.91 8.59
C ASN A 51 -9.29 3.50 8.65
N LEU A 52 -9.37 2.75 7.57
CA LEU A 52 -8.87 1.38 7.46
C LEU A 52 -9.41 0.45 8.57
N ARG A 53 -10.66 0.66 8.99
CA ARG A 53 -11.32 -0.20 9.98
C ARG A 53 -11.32 -1.64 9.49
N PRO A 54 -10.82 -2.59 10.31
CA PRO A 54 -10.73 -3.98 9.92
C PRO A 54 -12.08 -4.70 10.05
N TYR A 55 -12.37 -5.59 9.10
CA TYR A 55 -13.47 -6.53 9.09
C TYR A 55 -12.94 -7.93 8.81
N ALA A 56 -13.42 -8.92 9.53
CA ALA A 56 -13.12 -10.31 9.19
C ALA A 56 -13.78 -10.67 7.85
N GLY A 57 -13.10 -11.47 7.03
CA GLY A 57 -13.74 -12.06 5.86
C GLY A 57 -14.74 -13.16 6.22
N GLY A 58 -15.54 -13.60 5.23
CA GLY A 58 -16.56 -14.64 5.41
C GLY A 58 -17.88 -14.13 5.97
N GLN A 59 -18.16 -12.84 5.90
CA GLN A 59 -19.39 -12.23 6.43
C GLN A 59 -19.99 -11.20 5.48
N THR A 60 -21.27 -10.99 5.64
CA THR A 60 -22.00 -9.87 5.03
C THR A 60 -21.99 -8.69 6.00
N ILE A 61 -21.65 -7.52 5.50
CA ILE A 61 -21.67 -6.27 6.26
C ILE A 61 -22.54 -5.22 5.59
N GLU A 62 -22.97 -4.26 6.37
CA GLU A 62 -23.60 -3.04 5.88
C GLU A 62 -22.72 -1.84 6.22
N VAL A 63 -22.47 -0.97 5.26
CA VAL A 63 -21.67 0.24 5.44
C VAL A 63 -22.43 1.47 4.99
N PRO A 64 -22.26 2.62 5.66
CA PRO A 64 -22.87 3.87 5.22
C PRO A 64 -22.26 4.32 3.90
N VAL A 65 -23.10 4.90 3.04
CA VAL A 65 -22.70 5.46 1.74
C VAL A 65 -23.34 6.81 1.51
N GLY A 66 -22.73 7.59 0.64
CA GLY A 66 -23.22 8.89 0.20
C GLY A 66 -22.92 9.12 -1.27
N LEU A 67 -23.36 10.23 -1.81
CA LEU A 67 -23.26 10.54 -3.24
C LEU A 67 -21.81 10.52 -3.77
N GLY A 68 -20.84 10.84 -2.95
CA GLY A 68 -19.42 10.91 -3.32
C GLY A 68 -18.59 9.71 -2.85
N SER A 69 -19.21 8.63 -2.34
CA SER A 69 -18.48 7.50 -1.79
C SER A 69 -18.73 6.19 -2.52
N ILE A 70 -17.66 5.48 -2.82
CA ILE A 70 -17.73 4.09 -3.29
C ILE A 70 -17.02 3.25 -2.22
N PRO A 71 -17.71 2.30 -1.57
CA PRO A 71 -17.07 1.42 -0.59
C PRO A 71 -15.93 0.62 -1.22
N MET A 72 -14.74 0.76 -0.66
CA MET A 72 -13.54 0.05 -1.06
C MET A 72 -12.87 -0.60 0.14
N PHE A 73 -12.42 -1.84 -0.04
CA PHE A 73 -11.80 -2.62 1.02
C PHE A 73 -10.45 -3.16 0.56
N LEU A 74 -9.39 -2.78 1.25
CA LEU A 74 -8.05 -3.33 1.02
C LEU A 74 -7.98 -4.73 1.64
N ARG A 75 -7.46 -5.69 0.90
CA ARG A 75 -7.20 -7.04 1.38
C ARG A 75 -6.07 -7.04 2.42
N GLY A 76 -6.14 -7.91 3.43
CA GLY A 76 -5.19 -7.99 4.55
C GLY A 76 -3.74 -8.37 4.20
N SER A 77 -3.52 -8.87 2.98
CA SER A 77 -2.17 -9.09 2.44
C SER A 77 -2.14 -8.55 1.02
N ALA A 78 -1.91 -7.24 0.90
CA ALA A 78 -1.98 -6.54 -0.38
C ALA A 78 -1.10 -5.28 -0.37
N VAL A 79 -0.66 -4.90 -1.57
CA VAL A 79 -0.09 -3.60 -1.89
C VAL A 79 -1.02 -2.91 -2.86
N PHE A 80 -1.42 -1.69 -2.56
CA PHE A 80 -2.23 -0.85 -3.43
C PHE A 80 -1.47 0.44 -3.73
N ALA A 81 -1.13 0.63 -5.00
CA ALA A 81 -0.35 1.76 -5.48
C ALA A 81 -1.27 2.87 -6.00
N THR A 82 -1.01 4.10 -5.60
CA THR A 82 -1.72 5.30 -6.05
C THR A 82 -0.74 6.44 -6.31
N SER A 83 -1.20 7.48 -7.00
CA SER A 83 -0.51 8.76 -7.13
C SER A 83 -1.53 9.88 -7.24
N GLU A 84 -1.28 10.98 -6.55
CA GLU A 84 -2.10 12.19 -6.65
C GLU A 84 -1.62 13.13 -7.78
N ASP A 85 -0.40 12.94 -8.27
CA ASP A 85 0.25 13.83 -9.25
C ASP A 85 -0.31 13.63 -10.67
N VAL A 86 -0.84 12.45 -10.97
CA VAL A 86 -1.27 12.08 -12.32
C VAL A 86 -2.78 12.29 -12.48
N LYS A 87 -3.17 13.38 -13.11
CA LYS A 87 -4.56 13.66 -13.51
C LYS A 87 -4.84 13.20 -14.94
N HIS A 88 -3.81 13.20 -15.78
CA HIS A 88 -3.89 12.82 -17.19
C HIS A 88 -2.70 11.93 -17.57
N ILE A 89 -2.94 10.65 -17.77
CA ILE A 89 -1.92 9.62 -18.06
C ILE A 89 -1.01 10.01 -19.26
N LEU A 90 -1.52 10.73 -20.24
CA LEU A 90 -0.75 11.12 -21.44
C LEU A 90 -0.01 12.47 -21.31
N ARG A 91 -0.16 13.19 -20.20
CA ARG A 91 0.41 14.53 -20.03
C ARG A 91 1.22 14.69 -18.77
N ASP A 92 0.80 14.01 -17.71
CA ASP A 92 1.40 14.16 -16.40
C ASP A 92 2.43 13.06 -16.18
N THR A 93 3.55 13.41 -15.60
CA THR A 93 4.61 12.46 -15.26
C THR A 93 4.42 12.01 -13.82
N LEU A 94 4.40 10.71 -13.59
CA LEU A 94 4.37 10.11 -12.26
C LEU A 94 5.70 10.38 -11.53
N ARG A 95 5.71 11.31 -10.58
CA ARG A 95 6.87 11.67 -9.77
C ARG A 95 6.83 11.07 -8.38
N HIS A 96 5.64 10.91 -7.84
CA HIS A 96 5.43 10.39 -6.50
C HIS A 96 4.56 9.15 -6.52
N LEU A 97 5.00 8.09 -5.84
CA LEU A 97 4.26 6.84 -5.72
C LEU A 97 3.86 6.59 -4.28
N ASP A 98 2.57 6.49 -4.03
CA ASP A 98 2.00 6.08 -2.75
C ASP A 98 1.72 4.58 -2.73
N LEU A 99 2.21 3.88 -1.72
CA LEU A 99 1.98 2.46 -1.50
C LEU A 99 1.21 2.24 -0.19
N LEU A 100 -0.07 1.93 -0.27
CA LEU A 100 -0.84 1.46 0.88
C LEU A 100 -0.64 -0.05 1.00
N ILE A 101 -0.06 -0.49 2.12
CA ILE A 101 0.36 -1.87 2.35
C ILE A 101 -0.38 -2.43 3.57
N ALA A 102 -1.08 -3.54 3.37
CA ALA A 102 -1.52 -4.42 4.45
C ALA A 102 -0.68 -5.70 4.38
N ALA A 103 0.06 -6.00 5.45
CA ALA A 103 1.01 -7.10 5.51
C ALA A 103 0.66 -8.08 6.64
N GLU A 104 -0.50 -8.73 6.55
CA GLU A 104 -0.84 -9.81 7.49
C GLU A 104 -0.02 -11.07 7.24
N THR A 105 0.31 -11.31 5.98
CA THR A 105 1.26 -12.30 5.50
C THR A 105 2.11 -11.66 4.41
N ASP A 106 3.14 -12.36 3.97
CA ASP A 106 3.95 -11.94 2.83
C ASP A 106 3.09 -11.67 1.60
N THR A 107 3.43 -10.62 0.88
CA THR A 107 2.71 -10.20 -0.32
C THR A 107 3.67 -9.57 -1.32
N SER A 108 3.22 -9.35 -2.54
CA SER A 108 4.01 -8.69 -3.57
C SER A 108 3.15 -7.89 -4.53
N PHE A 109 3.78 -6.94 -5.19
CA PHE A 109 3.19 -6.11 -6.22
C PHE A 109 4.22 -5.84 -7.32
N VAL A 110 3.78 -5.71 -8.55
CA VAL A 110 4.65 -5.34 -9.67
C VAL A 110 4.25 -3.96 -10.15
N PHE A 111 5.18 -3.04 -10.10
CA PHE A 111 5.05 -1.72 -10.70
C PHE A 111 5.77 -1.72 -12.04
N TYR A 112 5.05 -1.35 -13.09
CA TYR A 112 5.57 -1.25 -14.46
C TYR A 112 5.52 0.20 -14.94
N ASP A 113 6.58 0.63 -15.60
CA ASP A 113 6.72 1.98 -16.15
C ASP A 113 7.50 1.94 -17.47
N ASP A 114 7.10 2.76 -18.43
CA ASP A 114 7.79 2.97 -19.68
C ASP A 114 7.52 4.40 -20.21
N ASP A 115 7.86 4.74 -21.41
CA ASP A 115 7.65 6.08 -21.97
C ASP A 115 6.17 6.35 -22.36
N GLY A 116 5.32 5.33 -22.41
CA GLY A 116 3.90 5.42 -22.74
C GLY A 116 3.62 5.83 -24.21
N HIS A 117 4.62 5.95 -25.06
CA HIS A 117 4.50 6.50 -26.43
C HIS A 117 5.07 5.60 -27.50
N THR A 118 6.17 4.90 -27.25
CA THR A 118 6.87 4.06 -28.22
C THR A 118 6.67 2.57 -27.94
N GLN A 119 7.11 1.73 -28.87
CA GLN A 119 7.16 0.28 -28.68
C GLN A 119 8.55 -0.19 -28.21
N ASP A 120 9.36 0.70 -27.67
CA ASP A 120 10.72 0.36 -27.22
C ASP A 120 10.73 -0.60 -26.02
N TYR A 121 9.60 -0.75 -25.33
CA TYR A 121 9.41 -1.79 -24.33
C TYR A 121 9.64 -3.22 -24.89
N GLU A 122 9.33 -3.47 -26.16
CA GLU A 122 9.62 -4.74 -26.85
C GLU A 122 11.13 -5.00 -26.99
N LYS A 123 11.94 -3.93 -26.95
CA LYS A 123 13.41 -3.98 -26.99
C LYS A 123 14.04 -3.95 -25.60
N GLY A 124 13.24 -4.05 -24.54
CA GLY A 124 13.70 -4.03 -23.15
C GLY A 124 13.79 -2.63 -22.53
N VAL A 125 13.31 -1.58 -23.21
CA VAL A 125 13.27 -0.21 -22.67
C VAL A 125 11.99 -0.04 -21.84
N PHE A 126 11.94 -0.69 -20.69
CA PHE A 126 10.91 -0.59 -19.68
C PHE A 126 11.55 -0.60 -18.28
N ALA A 127 10.81 -0.23 -17.27
CA ALA A 127 11.13 -0.42 -15.86
C ALA A 127 10.07 -1.32 -15.24
N ARG A 128 10.46 -2.50 -14.77
CA ARG A 128 9.63 -3.36 -13.97
C ARG A 128 10.25 -3.44 -12.57
N THR A 129 9.52 -2.94 -11.57
CA THR A 129 9.93 -3.02 -10.18
C THR A 129 9.08 -4.06 -9.46
N ASP A 130 9.69 -5.17 -9.08
CA ASP A 130 9.08 -6.17 -8.21
C ASP A 130 9.19 -5.66 -6.77
N ILE A 131 8.04 -5.40 -6.14
CA ILE A 131 7.91 -4.93 -4.77
C ILE A 131 7.44 -6.12 -3.93
N SER A 132 8.32 -6.69 -3.11
CA SER A 132 7.98 -7.78 -2.20
C SER A 132 7.91 -7.27 -0.77
N VAL A 133 6.91 -7.72 -0.03
CA VAL A 133 6.68 -7.36 1.37
C VAL A 133 6.75 -8.62 2.21
N ARG A 134 7.75 -8.70 3.08
CA ARG A 134 7.86 -9.73 4.10
C ARG A 134 7.24 -9.21 5.39
N ALA A 135 6.17 -9.86 5.82
CA ALA A 135 5.42 -9.51 7.02
C ALA A 135 6.17 -9.95 8.30
N GLY A 136 6.03 -9.18 9.36
CA GLY A 136 6.62 -9.51 10.66
C GLY A 136 6.74 -8.29 11.56
N GLU A 137 7.31 -8.46 12.74
CA GLU A 137 7.64 -7.35 13.64
C GLU A 137 8.66 -6.40 13.01
N GLN A 138 9.49 -6.92 12.12
CA GLN A 138 10.24 -6.17 11.13
C GLN A 138 9.63 -6.43 9.76
N THR A 139 8.76 -5.53 9.32
CA THR A 139 8.25 -5.58 7.96
C THR A 139 9.31 -5.05 7.01
N VAL A 140 9.67 -5.85 6.00
CA VAL A 140 10.65 -5.49 4.98
C VAL A 140 9.95 -5.34 3.65
N VAL A 141 10.05 -4.16 3.04
CA VAL A 141 9.57 -3.87 1.69
C VAL A 141 10.79 -3.78 0.78
N SER A 142 10.93 -4.77 -0.10
CA SER A 142 12.06 -4.89 -1.03
C SER A 142 11.67 -4.45 -2.42
N PHE A 143 12.46 -3.59 -3.02
CA PHE A 143 12.31 -3.11 -4.39
C PHE A 143 13.43 -3.70 -5.24
N ARG A 144 13.06 -4.35 -6.35
CA ARG A 144 14.01 -4.97 -7.31
C ARG A 144 13.58 -4.58 -8.71
N LYS A 145 14.41 -3.78 -9.39
CA LYS A 145 14.10 -3.25 -10.72
C LYS A 145 14.79 -4.04 -11.82
N THR A 146 14.08 -4.24 -12.91
CA THR A 146 14.60 -4.81 -14.15
C THR A 146 14.19 -3.92 -15.32
N GLY A 147 14.90 -4.08 -16.46
CA GLY A 147 14.71 -3.23 -17.66
C GLY A 147 15.63 -2.02 -17.65
N SER A 148 15.72 -1.36 -18.80
CA SER A 148 16.68 -0.26 -19.02
C SER A 148 16.07 1.14 -18.93
N TYR A 149 14.73 1.25 -18.83
CA TYR A 149 14.06 2.54 -18.64
C TYR A 149 14.39 3.12 -17.26
N PRO A 150 14.81 4.38 -17.15
CA PRO A 150 15.19 4.94 -15.84
C PRO A 150 14.02 5.03 -14.85
N GLY A 151 12.79 5.12 -15.38
CA GLY A 151 11.59 5.42 -14.61
C GLY A 151 11.45 6.92 -14.32
N THR A 152 10.30 7.30 -13.81
CA THR A 152 9.95 8.71 -13.54
C THR A 152 9.74 9.02 -12.06
N VAL A 153 9.64 7.99 -11.22
CA VAL A 153 9.38 8.14 -9.78
C VAL A 153 10.62 8.66 -9.06
N ASP A 154 10.48 9.83 -8.42
CA ASP A 154 11.53 10.51 -7.65
C ASP A 154 11.39 10.28 -6.13
N SER A 155 10.17 10.03 -5.66
CA SER A 155 9.87 9.88 -4.24
C SER A 155 8.75 8.88 -4.00
N LEU A 156 8.72 8.32 -2.79
CA LEU A 156 7.72 7.36 -2.38
C LEU A 156 7.15 7.69 -1.00
N THR A 157 5.88 7.35 -0.80
CA THR A 157 5.28 7.23 0.53
C THR A 157 4.76 5.82 0.72
N ILE A 158 5.23 5.13 1.75
CA ILE A 158 4.69 3.87 2.20
C ILE A 158 3.73 4.15 3.36
N ARG A 159 2.52 3.64 3.27
CA ARG A 159 1.52 3.63 4.36
C ARG A 159 1.28 2.18 4.76
N LEU A 160 1.97 1.72 5.81
CA LEU A 160 1.84 0.35 6.32
C LEU A 160 0.74 0.29 7.38
N VAL A 161 -0.27 -0.56 7.14
CA VAL A 161 -1.31 -0.85 8.13
C VAL A 161 -0.67 -1.60 9.30
N SER A 162 -0.76 -1.03 10.51
CA SER A 162 -0.21 -1.61 11.72
C SER A 162 -1.32 -2.04 12.67
N LYS A 163 -1.31 -3.30 13.12
CA LYS A 163 -2.40 -3.86 13.94
C LYS A 163 -2.50 -3.24 15.35
N ALA A 164 -1.41 -2.75 15.93
CA ALA A 164 -1.40 -2.35 17.33
C ALA A 164 -0.35 -1.32 17.76
N LYS A 165 0.70 -1.06 17.00
CA LYS A 165 1.85 -0.28 17.47
C LYS A 165 2.40 0.61 16.35
N GLY A 166 2.88 1.79 16.71
CA GLY A 166 3.77 2.56 15.84
C GLY A 166 5.12 1.84 15.68
N ALA A 167 5.88 2.24 14.67
CA ALA A 167 7.25 1.78 14.53
C ALA A 167 8.14 2.34 15.66
N TYR A 168 9.21 1.63 15.97
CA TYR A 168 10.30 2.15 16.79
C TYR A 168 11.39 2.78 15.93
N TRP A 169 11.66 2.18 14.78
CA TRP A 169 12.64 2.69 13.83
C TRP A 169 12.26 2.29 12.39
N VAL A 170 12.74 3.08 11.47
CA VAL A 170 12.58 2.87 10.03
C VAL A 170 13.91 3.15 9.35
N THR A 171 14.30 2.31 8.39
CA THR A 171 15.43 2.56 7.51
C THR A 171 15.05 2.44 6.05
N VAL A 172 15.72 3.19 5.19
CA VAL A 172 15.67 3.06 3.74
C VAL A 172 17.10 2.80 3.26
N ASP A 173 17.31 1.69 2.57
CA ASP A 173 18.64 1.25 2.13
C ASP A 173 19.68 1.26 3.28
N GLY A 174 19.26 0.81 4.47
CA GLY A 174 20.06 0.81 5.68
C GLY A 174 20.27 2.17 6.35
N GLN A 175 19.81 3.27 5.75
CA GLN A 175 19.91 4.60 6.34
C GLN A 175 18.68 4.91 7.20
N PRO A 176 18.87 5.42 8.44
CA PRO A 176 17.77 5.73 9.32
C PRO A 176 16.91 6.88 8.78
N VAL A 177 15.60 6.73 8.85
CA VAL A 177 14.62 7.76 8.50
C VAL A 177 14.22 8.52 9.76
N PRO A 178 14.28 9.87 9.77
CA PRO A 178 13.90 10.67 10.93
C PRO A 178 12.43 10.46 11.33
N ARG A 179 12.19 10.35 12.64
CA ARG A 179 10.83 10.28 13.20
C ARG A 179 10.27 11.68 13.42
N THR A 180 9.01 11.86 13.08
CA THR A 180 8.20 12.99 13.59
C THR A 180 6.92 12.47 14.25
N ILE A 181 6.33 13.28 15.11
CA ILE A 181 5.03 13.02 15.74
C ILE A 181 3.97 14.02 15.29
N VAL A 182 4.37 15.00 14.47
CA VAL A 182 3.53 16.10 14.00
C VAL A 182 3.28 15.92 12.51
N ARG A 183 2.03 15.90 12.10
CA ARG A 183 1.63 15.67 10.70
C ARG A 183 2.15 16.76 9.77
N GLU A 184 2.05 18.01 10.17
CA GLU A 184 2.50 19.16 9.37
C GLU A 184 4.02 19.13 9.14
N VAL A 185 4.79 18.65 10.12
CA VAL A 185 6.24 18.43 9.98
C VAL A 185 6.52 17.30 9.01
N PHE A 186 5.75 16.20 9.08
CA PHE A 186 5.86 15.12 8.12
C PHE A 186 5.57 15.59 6.69
N ASP A 187 4.48 16.34 6.49
CA ASP A 187 4.07 16.82 5.17
C ASP A 187 5.12 17.76 4.55
N ALA A 188 5.75 18.62 5.37
CA ALA A 188 6.81 19.52 4.94
C ALA A 188 8.18 18.85 4.74
N SER A 189 8.41 17.65 5.30
CA SER A 189 9.70 16.97 5.25
C SER A 189 9.85 16.16 3.97
N PRO A 190 10.99 16.18 3.28
CA PRO A 190 11.24 15.30 2.13
C PRO A 190 11.49 13.85 2.55
N CYS A 191 11.95 13.63 3.80
CA CYS A 191 12.25 12.31 4.34
C CYS A 191 11.89 12.28 5.82
N ALA A 192 10.86 11.52 6.18
CA ALA A 192 10.41 11.35 7.55
C ALA A 192 9.48 10.14 7.68
N TRP A 193 9.27 9.68 8.90
CA TRP A 193 8.18 8.77 9.21
C TRP A 193 7.39 9.23 10.44
N TYR A 194 6.12 8.86 10.48
CA TYR A 194 5.26 9.09 11.64
C TYR A 194 4.19 7.99 11.74
N TYR A 195 3.59 7.87 12.92
CA TYR A 195 2.47 6.96 13.16
C TYR A 195 1.16 7.74 13.18
N ASN A 196 0.26 7.43 12.25
CA ASN A 196 -1.08 7.98 12.22
C ASN A 196 -2.00 7.14 13.12
N MET A 197 -2.44 7.72 14.24
CA MET A 197 -3.29 7.03 15.21
C MET A 197 -4.73 6.84 14.72
N SER A 198 -5.20 7.66 13.77
CA SER A 198 -6.59 7.62 13.30
C SER A 198 -6.88 6.37 12.48
N ASP A 199 -5.98 6.02 11.56
CA ASP A 199 -6.09 4.87 10.68
C ASP A 199 -5.11 3.74 11.04
N ARG A 200 -4.31 3.92 12.09
CA ARG A 200 -3.29 2.99 12.58
C ARG A 200 -2.27 2.61 11.52
N THR A 201 -1.82 3.57 10.76
CA THR A 201 -0.80 3.38 9.73
C THR A 201 0.53 4.01 10.13
N ILE A 202 1.62 3.37 9.70
CA ILE A 202 2.96 3.94 9.76
C ILE A 202 3.23 4.53 8.38
N TRP A 203 3.46 5.83 8.34
CA TRP A 203 3.75 6.58 7.12
C TRP A 203 5.26 6.81 7.02
N VAL A 204 5.83 6.44 5.89
CA VAL A 204 7.26 6.60 5.60
C VAL A 204 7.39 7.30 4.26
N LYS A 205 7.85 8.54 4.25
CA LYS A 205 8.13 9.32 3.03
C LYS A 205 9.63 9.48 2.85
N TYR A 206 10.10 9.25 1.63
CA TYR A 206 11.51 9.34 1.31
C TYR A 206 11.76 9.61 -0.18
N PRO A 207 12.87 10.27 -0.54
CA PRO A 207 13.34 10.35 -1.92
C PRO A 207 13.79 8.95 -2.36
N LYS A 208 13.45 8.56 -3.60
CA LYS A 208 13.88 7.27 -4.15
C LYS A 208 15.42 7.19 -4.10
N PRO A 209 16.01 6.10 -3.55
CA PRO A 209 17.43 5.88 -3.63
C PRO A 209 17.96 5.87 -5.07
N ALA A 210 19.23 6.27 -5.25
CA ALA A 210 19.87 6.21 -6.56
C ALA A 210 20.06 4.78 -7.10
N LYS A 211 19.99 3.80 -6.19
CA LYS A 211 20.01 2.38 -6.54
C LYS A 211 18.66 1.91 -7.05
N ASP A 212 18.68 0.98 -7.98
CA ASP A 212 17.47 0.30 -8.47
C ASP A 212 16.97 -0.75 -7.47
N ASP A 213 17.87 -1.37 -6.72
CA ASP A 213 17.59 -2.40 -5.71
C ASP A 213 17.83 -1.86 -4.31
N TYR A 214 16.82 -1.83 -3.47
CA TYR A 214 16.92 -1.38 -2.07
C TYR A 214 15.81 -1.97 -1.21
N ASP A 215 15.97 -1.86 0.10
CA ASP A 215 15.00 -2.30 1.09
C ASP A 215 14.57 -1.15 2.00
N VAL A 216 13.28 -1.16 2.35
CA VAL A 216 12.71 -0.35 3.43
C VAL A 216 12.35 -1.27 4.58
N VAL A 217 12.92 -1.03 5.76
CA VAL A 217 12.65 -1.81 6.97
C VAL A 217 11.87 -0.95 7.94
N ILE A 218 10.71 -1.45 8.36
CA ILE A 218 9.83 -0.81 9.34
C ILE A 218 9.71 -1.76 10.54
N SER A 219 10.30 -1.41 11.67
CA SER A 219 10.32 -2.27 12.86
C SER A 219 9.37 -1.77 13.94
N THR A 220 8.52 -2.67 14.41
CA THR A 220 7.66 -2.48 15.59
C THR A 220 8.27 -3.08 16.86
N GLU A 221 9.48 -3.61 16.78
CA GLU A 221 10.28 -4.05 17.93
C GLU A 221 11.14 -2.93 18.49
N LYS A 222 11.28 -2.87 19.82
CA LYS A 222 12.27 -2.03 20.46
C LYS A 222 13.67 -2.46 20.02
N PHE A 223 14.50 -1.48 19.72
CA PHE A 223 15.93 -1.70 19.53
C PHE A 223 16.53 -2.08 20.89
N ASP A 224 16.97 -3.31 21.06
CA ASP A 224 17.65 -3.74 22.27
C ASP A 224 19.11 -3.34 22.20
N LEU A 225 19.43 -2.19 22.80
CA LEU A 225 20.82 -1.68 22.88
C LEU A 225 21.72 -2.58 23.73
N VAL A 226 21.15 -3.50 24.52
CA VAL A 226 21.89 -4.38 25.43
C VAL A 226 22.72 -5.42 24.66
N GLY A 227 22.35 -5.76 23.43
CA GLY A 227 23.10 -6.71 22.60
C GLY A 227 24.33 -6.13 21.88
N MET A 228 24.55 -4.80 21.92
CA MET A 228 25.70 -4.15 21.25
C MET A 228 26.88 -3.84 22.16
N VAL A 229 26.75 -3.97 23.46
CA VAL A 229 27.88 -3.90 24.41
C VAL A 229 28.34 -5.34 24.60
N LYS A 230 29.08 -5.88 23.65
CA LYS A 230 29.96 -6.98 23.91
C LYS A 230 31.26 -6.37 24.50
N GLU A 231 31.52 -6.77 25.73
CA GLU A 231 32.73 -6.55 26.46
C GLU A 231 33.94 -6.92 25.60
N ASP A 232 34.94 -6.01 25.55
CA ASP A 232 36.32 -6.32 25.18
C ASP A 232 36.99 -7.15 26.27
#